data_6eca22b3099608eadb6a2efa5ad0b816
#
_entry.id   6eca22b3099608eadb6a2efa5ad0b816
#
_cell.length_a   1.000
_cell.length_b   1.000
_cell.length_c   1.000
_cell.angle_alpha   90.00
_cell.angle_beta   90.00
_cell.angle_gamma   90.00
#
_symmetry.space_group_name_H-M   'P 1'
#
loop_
_entity.id
_entity.type
_entity.pdbx_description
1 polymer ?
#
loop_
_entity_poly.entity_id
_entity_poly.type
_entity_poly.pdbx_seq_one_letter_code
_entity_poly.pdbx_strand_id
1 'polypeptide(L)'
;MPVTKHDAMKAYFEPKVIELVGDLLSFNFSPESPDSIAFVTNYSDKVLKKYIRIGAEKEYGFSIIITKAYSTSADDLNLEAMNFAQAFMDWVDEQDRKKDYPDFPDHCQIKKIENLQNMPNLAGINAKEGLARYMLQCRVVYFEKER
;
A
#
# COMPACT_ATOMS: atom_id res chain seq x y z
N MET A 1 -6.08 14.65 -19.69
CA MET A 1 -5.66 15.11 -18.34
C MET A 1 -4.44 14.33 -17.89
N PRO A 2 -3.42 14.98 -17.35
CA PRO A 2 -2.30 14.25 -16.83
C PRO A 2 -2.72 13.44 -15.59
N VAL A 3 -2.26 12.21 -15.54
CA VAL A 3 -2.50 11.32 -14.39
C VAL A 3 -1.51 11.70 -13.30
N THR A 4 -1.98 11.91 -12.08
CA THR A 4 -1.09 12.18 -10.95
C THR A 4 -0.51 10.87 -10.41
N LYS A 5 0.53 10.97 -9.59
CA LYS A 5 1.08 9.80 -8.90
C LYS A 5 0.04 9.16 -7.99
N HIS A 6 -0.81 9.96 -7.35
CA HIS A 6 -1.89 9.45 -6.50
C HIS A 6 -2.92 8.65 -7.32
N ASP A 7 -3.31 9.15 -8.48
CA ASP A 7 -4.22 8.43 -9.39
C ASP A 7 -3.62 7.11 -9.84
N ALA A 8 -2.33 7.12 -10.17
CA ALA A 8 -1.61 5.91 -10.59
C ALA A 8 -1.57 4.86 -9.49
N MET A 9 -1.32 5.27 -8.25
CA MET A 9 -1.28 4.35 -7.11
C MET A 9 -2.66 3.74 -6.85
N LYS A 10 -3.71 4.55 -6.88
CA LYS A 10 -5.07 4.04 -6.71
C LYS A 10 -5.44 3.04 -7.80
N ALA A 11 -5.18 3.39 -9.05
CA ALA A 11 -5.49 2.51 -10.19
C ALA A 11 -4.70 1.20 -10.14
N TYR A 12 -3.49 1.24 -9.58
CA TYR A 12 -2.64 0.05 -9.47
C TYR A 12 -3.16 -0.95 -8.44
N PHE A 13 -3.58 -0.46 -7.26
CA PHE A 13 -4.00 -1.33 -6.16
C PHE A 13 -5.47 -1.72 -6.24
N GLU A 14 -6.33 -0.91 -6.83
CA GLU A 14 -7.78 -1.13 -6.80
C GLU A 14 -8.23 -2.48 -7.37
N PRO A 15 -7.70 -2.97 -8.52
CA PRO A 15 -8.10 -4.29 -9.02
C PRO A 15 -7.80 -5.41 -8.04
N LYS A 16 -6.66 -5.35 -7.36
CA LYS A 16 -6.30 -6.38 -6.36
C LYS A 16 -7.20 -6.30 -5.13
N VAL A 17 -7.54 -5.10 -4.69
CA VAL A 17 -8.45 -4.90 -3.57
C VAL A 17 -9.84 -5.45 -3.89
N ILE A 18 -10.37 -5.16 -5.08
CA ILE A 18 -11.66 -5.69 -5.52
C ILE A 18 -11.63 -7.22 -5.55
N GLU A 19 -10.54 -7.81 -6.04
CA GLU A 19 -10.38 -9.26 -6.07
C GLU A 19 -10.40 -9.87 -4.67
N LEU A 20 -9.76 -9.22 -3.69
CA LEU A 20 -9.60 -9.78 -2.34
C LEU A 20 -10.82 -9.56 -1.45
N VAL A 21 -11.44 -8.38 -1.50
CA VAL A 21 -12.51 -8.02 -0.56
C VAL A 21 -13.85 -7.74 -1.24
N GLY A 22 -13.87 -7.68 -2.57
CA GLY A 22 -15.10 -7.45 -3.32
C GLY A 22 -15.65 -6.03 -3.24
N ASP A 23 -14.84 -5.07 -2.76
CA ASP A 23 -15.23 -3.68 -2.59
C ASP A 23 -14.10 -2.76 -3.02
N LEU A 24 -14.40 -1.48 -3.18
CA LEU A 24 -13.45 -0.49 -3.64
C LEU A 24 -12.41 -0.15 -2.57
N LEU A 25 -11.23 0.24 -3.04
CA LEU A 25 -10.17 0.76 -2.19
C LEU A 25 -10.58 2.09 -1.57
N SER A 26 -10.43 2.23 -0.25
CA SER A 26 -10.62 3.51 0.42
C SER A 26 -9.31 4.30 0.36
N PHE A 27 -9.37 5.55 -0.12
CA PHE A 27 -8.17 6.37 -0.29
C PHE A 27 -8.12 7.46 0.78
N ASN A 28 -7.04 7.44 1.59
CA ASN A 28 -6.77 8.38 2.68
C ASN A 28 -7.81 8.35 3.82
N PHE A 29 -8.57 7.28 3.96
CA PHE A 29 -9.39 7.02 5.14
C PHE A 29 -9.54 5.52 5.34
N SER A 30 -9.80 5.09 6.58
CA SER A 30 -9.98 3.69 6.91
C SER A 30 -11.39 3.46 7.44
N PRO A 31 -12.25 2.75 6.70
CA PRO A 31 -13.59 2.45 7.18
C PRO A 31 -13.57 1.58 8.44
N GLU A 32 -14.57 1.73 9.29
CA GLU A 32 -14.75 0.87 10.46
C GLU A 32 -15.65 -0.31 10.13
N SER A 33 -15.24 -1.09 9.14
CA SER A 33 -15.95 -2.30 8.72
C SER A 33 -14.94 -3.41 8.44
N PRO A 34 -15.27 -4.68 8.75
CA PRO A 34 -14.36 -5.78 8.46
C PRO A 34 -14.21 -5.96 6.94
N ASP A 35 -13.12 -6.61 6.55
CA ASP A 35 -12.79 -6.90 5.15
C ASP A 35 -12.72 -5.66 4.28
N SER A 36 -12.11 -4.59 4.81
CA SER A 36 -11.83 -3.37 4.06
C SER A 36 -10.33 -3.16 3.93
N ILE A 37 -9.92 -2.54 2.83
CA ILE A 37 -8.53 -2.18 2.58
C ILE A 37 -8.49 -0.70 2.23
N ALA A 38 -7.63 0.04 2.96
CA ALA A 38 -7.45 1.47 2.75
C ALA A 38 -6.02 1.74 2.30
N PHE A 39 -5.86 2.75 1.45
CA PHE A 39 -4.57 3.26 1.01
C PHE A 39 -4.39 4.65 1.60
N VAL A 40 -3.29 4.85 2.30
CA VAL A 40 -2.97 6.15 2.91
C VAL A 40 -1.62 6.62 2.39
N THR A 41 -1.59 7.81 1.78
CA THR A 41 -0.34 8.43 1.37
C THR A 41 0.35 9.01 2.60
N ASN A 42 1.60 8.58 2.85
CA ASN A 42 2.40 9.11 3.94
C ASN A 42 3.16 10.36 3.49
N TYR A 43 3.81 10.27 2.32
CA TYR A 43 4.51 11.39 1.69
C TYR A 43 4.70 11.10 0.21
N SER A 44 4.91 12.16 -0.56
CA SER A 44 5.12 12.09 -2.01
C SER A 44 6.33 12.95 -2.37
N ASP A 45 7.07 12.53 -3.41
CA ASP A 45 8.21 13.27 -3.95
C ASP A 45 9.33 13.54 -2.93
N LYS A 46 9.54 12.64 -1.98
CA LYS A 46 10.66 12.76 -1.05
C LYS A 46 11.96 12.48 -1.81
N VAL A 47 12.85 13.46 -1.84
CA VAL A 47 14.12 13.35 -2.58
C VAL A 47 15.09 12.46 -1.83
N LEU A 48 15.56 11.39 -2.47
CA LEU A 48 16.59 10.49 -1.96
C LEU A 48 17.96 10.88 -2.47
N LYS A 49 18.05 11.26 -3.75
CA LYS A 49 19.31 11.64 -4.38
C LYS A 49 19.02 12.57 -5.56
N LYS A 50 19.73 13.67 -5.61
CA LYS A 50 19.56 14.66 -6.68
C LYS A 50 20.73 14.59 -7.65
N TYR A 51 20.45 14.59 -8.95
CA TYR A 51 21.45 14.59 -10.01
C TYR A 51 21.37 15.92 -10.76
N ILE A 52 22.50 16.59 -10.93
CA ILE A 52 22.56 17.90 -11.58
C ILE A 52 22.11 17.76 -13.04
N ARG A 53 21.11 18.57 -13.45
CA ARG A 53 20.58 18.68 -14.83
C ARG A 53 19.97 17.40 -15.41
N ILE A 54 19.78 16.37 -14.60
CA ILE A 54 19.21 15.10 -15.04
C ILE A 54 17.84 14.88 -14.38
N GLY A 55 17.80 15.04 -13.07
CA GLY A 55 16.60 14.79 -12.28
C GLY A 55 16.94 14.35 -10.87
N ALA A 56 16.02 13.64 -10.25
CA ALA A 56 16.21 13.18 -8.89
C ALA A 56 15.61 11.78 -8.68
N GLU A 57 16.26 11.02 -7.82
CA GLU A 57 15.68 9.78 -7.29
C GLU A 57 14.82 10.16 -6.10
N LYS A 58 13.56 9.77 -6.14
CA LYS A 58 12.57 10.13 -5.14
C LYS A 58 11.82 8.91 -4.65
N GLU A 59 11.08 9.08 -3.56
CA GLU A 59 10.20 8.01 -3.09
C GLU A 59 8.80 8.53 -2.77
N TYR A 60 7.83 7.64 -2.98
CA TYR A 60 6.44 7.82 -2.60
C TYR A 60 6.18 6.81 -1.49
N GLY A 61 5.93 7.29 -0.28
CA GLY A 61 5.65 6.44 0.88
C GLY A 61 4.17 6.33 1.13
N PHE A 62 3.72 5.10 1.40
CA PHE A 62 2.31 4.84 1.64
C PHE A 62 2.13 3.71 2.64
N SER A 63 0.93 3.65 3.19
CA SER A 63 0.51 2.57 4.08
C SER A 63 -0.74 1.92 3.51
N ILE A 64 -0.80 0.59 3.59
CA ILE A 64 -2.01 -0.17 3.32
C ILE A 64 -2.57 -0.56 4.69
N ILE A 65 -3.83 -0.20 4.94
CA ILE A 65 -4.51 -0.53 6.19
C ILE A 65 -5.60 -1.55 5.90
N ILE A 66 -5.43 -2.74 6.49
CA ILE A 66 -6.36 -3.85 6.31
C ILE A 66 -7.16 -3.99 7.60
N THR A 67 -8.48 -3.86 7.49
CA THR A 67 -9.39 -4.01 8.63
C THR A 67 -10.07 -5.37 8.53
N LYS A 68 -9.89 -6.18 9.58
CA LYS A 68 -10.46 -7.53 9.66
C LYS A 68 -11.21 -7.70 10.98
N ALA A 69 -12.12 -8.66 11.00
CA ALA A 69 -12.79 -9.05 12.25
C ALA A 69 -11.77 -9.57 13.25
N TYR A 70 -11.97 -9.23 14.51
CA TYR A 70 -11.09 -9.59 15.62
C TYR A 70 -11.88 -10.24 16.74
N SER A 71 -11.31 -11.27 17.39
CA SER A 71 -11.91 -11.91 18.55
C SER A 71 -10.90 -12.10 19.66
N THR A 72 -11.31 -11.84 20.88
CA THR A 72 -10.49 -12.11 22.07
C THR A 72 -10.59 -13.57 22.53
N SER A 73 -11.53 -14.35 21.95
CA SER A 73 -11.80 -15.72 22.33
C SER A 73 -11.56 -16.75 21.23
N ALA A 74 -11.20 -16.32 20.01
CA ALA A 74 -11.02 -17.20 18.86
C ALA A 74 -9.72 -16.85 18.11
N ASP A 75 -8.66 -17.60 18.41
CA ASP A 75 -7.36 -17.40 17.78
C ASP A 75 -7.38 -17.63 16.27
N ASP A 76 -8.25 -18.55 15.79
CA ASP A 76 -8.34 -18.89 14.36
C ASP A 76 -8.69 -17.68 13.52
N LEU A 77 -9.60 -16.83 13.99
CA LEU A 77 -10.02 -15.62 13.28
C LEU A 77 -8.88 -14.62 13.17
N ASN A 78 -8.12 -14.47 14.26
CA ASN A 78 -6.98 -13.55 14.30
C ASN A 78 -5.83 -14.05 13.43
N LEU A 79 -5.60 -15.36 13.42
CA LEU A 79 -4.59 -15.99 12.58
C LEU A 79 -4.93 -15.83 11.09
N GLU A 80 -6.20 -16.02 10.73
CA GLU A 80 -6.68 -15.81 9.37
C GLU A 80 -6.44 -14.37 8.90
N ALA A 81 -6.71 -13.39 9.78
CA ALA A 81 -6.48 -11.98 9.49
C ALA A 81 -5.00 -11.68 9.24
N MET A 82 -4.10 -12.23 10.07
CA MET A 82 -2.67 -12.08 9.90
C MET A 82 -2.19 -12.69 8.59
N ASN A 83 -2.70 -13.89 8.27
CA ASN A 83 -2.34 -14.58 7.03
C ASN A 83 -2.83 -13.81 5.81
N PHE A 84 -3.99 -13.19 5.88
CA PHE A 84 -4.51 -12.34 4.81
C PHE A 84 -3.60 -11.14 4.57
N ALA A 85 -3.18 -10.45 5.65
CA ALA A 85 -2.29 -9.31 5.54
C ALA A 85 -0.91 -9.72 5.00
N GLN A 86 -0.40 -10.87 5.44
CA GLN A 86 0.87 -11.40 4.96
C GLN A 86 0.80 -11.71 3.46
N ALA A 87 -0.30 -12.29 3.00
CA ALA A 87 -0.50 -12.59 1.58
C ALA A 87 -0.49 -11.31 0.74
N PHE A 88 -1.01 -10.21 1.26
CA PHE A 88 -0.97 -8.92 0.57
C PHE A 88 0.46 -8.41 0.45
N MET A 89 1.26 -8.52 1.54
CA MET A 89 2.69 -8.17 1.50
C MET A 89 3.44 -9.00 0.45
N ASP A 90 3.16 -10.31 0.42
CA ASP A 90 3.79 -11.21 -0.55
C ASP A 90 3.43 -10.83 -1.98
N TRP A 91 2.20 -10.37 -2.19
CA TRP A 91 1.78 -9.88 -3.51
C TRP A 91 2.57 -8.64 -3.93
N VAL A 92 2.82 -7.71 -3.01
CA VAL A 92 3.64 -6.51 -3.29
C VAL A 92 5.05 -6.93 -3.70
N ASP A 93 5.67 -7.86 -2.96
CA ASP A 93 6.99 -8.38 -3.29
C ASP A 93 7.01 -9.05 -4.67
N GLU A 94 5.95 -9.78 -5.01
CA GLU A 94 5.80 -10.42 -6.32
C GLU A 94 5.71 -9.41 -7.45
N GLN A 95 5.00 -8.29 -7.24
CA GLN A 95 4.90 -7.24 -8.25
C GLN A 95 6.28 -6.62 -8.53
N ASP A 96 7.09 -6.41 -7.50
CA ASP A 96 8.44 -5.89 -7.69
C ASP A 96 9.32 -6.89 -8.47
N ARG A 97 9.19 -8.17 -8.15
CA ARG A 97 9.94 -9.24 -8.85
C ARG A 97 9.59 -9.29 -10.33
N LYS A 98 8.31 -9.11 -10.66
CA LYS A 98 7.82 -9.07 -12.05
C LYS A 98 8.06 -7.74 -12.73
N LYS A 99 8.44 -6.70 -11.98
CA LYS A 99 8.54 -5.31 -12.43
C LYS A 99 7.22 -4.78 -12.97
N ASP A 100 6.13 -5.20 -12.35
CA ASP A 100 4.79 -4.72 -12.64
C ASP A 100 4.48 -3.56 -11.69
N TYR A 101 4.62 -2.33 -12.18
CA TYR A 101 4.59 -1.12 -11.38
C TYR A 101 3.40 -0.22 -11.72
N PRO A 102 3.03 0.70 -10.81
CA PRO A 102 2.05 1.73 -11.13
C PRO A 102 2.47 2.54 -12.35
N ASP A 103 1.49 3.03 -13.11
CA ASP A 103 1.73 3.79 -14.32
C ASP A 103 1.89 5.29 -13.98
N PHE A 104 3.07 5.63 -13.49
CA PHE A 104 3.42 7.01 -13.14
C PHE A 104 3.54 7.89 -14.40
N PRO A 105 3.47 9.24 -14.24
CA PRO A 105 3.63 10.15 -15.37
C PRO A 105 4.92 9.89 -16.18
N ASP A 106 4.90 10.21 -17.47
CA ASP A 106 5.95 9.85 -18.44
C ASP A 106 7.37 10.28 -18.03
N HIS A 107 7.50 11.37 -17.28
CA HIS A 107 8.81 11.85 -16.85
C HIS A 107 9.34 11.10 -15.62
N CYS A 108 8.60 10.13 -15.12
CA CYS A 108 8.96 9.30 -13.97
C CYS A 108 9.23 7.86 -14.41
N GLN A 109 10.29 7.27 -13.87
CA GLN A 109 10.59 5.85 -14.09
C GLN A 109 10.68 5.15 -12.75
N ILE A 110 9.80 4.19 -12.51
CA ILE A 110 9.80 3.44 -11.27
C ILE A 110 10.96 2.45 -11.26
N LYS A 111 11.70 2.43 -10.16
CA LYS A 111 12.82 1.50 -9.94
C LYS A 111 12.41 0.29 -9.13
N LYS A 112 11.58 0.50 -8.11
CA LYS A 112 11.10 -0.59 -7.26
C LYS A 112 9.89 -0.17 -6.45
N ILE A 113 9.14 -1.18 -6.01
CA ILE A 113 8.12 -1.06 -4.99
C ILE A 113 8.47 -2.07 -3.90
N GLU A 114 8.43 -1.67 -2.63
CA GLU A 114 8.86 -2.58 -1.57
C GLU A 114 8.12 -2.36 -0.27
N ASN A 115 8.01 -3.44 0.50
CA ASN A 115 7.59 -3.38 1.88
C ASN A 115 8.74 -2.86 2.73
N LEU A 116 8.43 -1.99 3.70
CA LEU A 116 9.42 -1.43 4.62
C LEU A 116 9.55 -2.25 5.91
N GLN A 117 8.75 -3.30 6.04
CA GLN A 117 8.76 -4.17 7.21
C GLN A 117 8.63 -5.64 6.77
N ASN A 118 9.03 -6.55 7.66
CA ASN A 118 9.09 -7.98 7.33
C ASN A 118 7.77 -8.71 7.55
N MET A 119 6.85 -8.12 8.31
CA MET A 119 5.58 -8.73 8.64
C MET A 119 4.53 -7.64 8.84
N PRO A 120 3.23 -7.99 8.72
CA PRO A 120 2.18 -7.03 9.00
C PRO A 120 2.25 -6.52 10.44
N ASN A 121 2.00 -5.24 10.62
CA ASN A 121 1.97 -4.62 11.94
C ASN A 121 0.53 -4.48 12.41
N LEU A 122 0.22 -5.06 13.58
CA LEU A 122 -1.08 -4.85 14.22
C LEU A 122 -1.12 -3.41 14.75
N ALA A 123 -1.74 -2.51 13.99
CA ALA A 123 -1.72 -1.09 14.27
C ALA A 123 -2.79 -0.65 15.26
N GLY A 124 -3.86 -1.42 15.41
CA GLY A 124 -4.92 -1.08 16.35
C GLY A 124 -5.97 -2.15 16.46
N ILE A 125 -6.61 -2.19 17.62
CA ILE A 125 -7.71 -3.10 17.91
C ILE A 125 -8.86 -2.27 18.44
N ASN A 126 -10.05 -2.47 17.87
CA ASN A 126 -11.29 -1.97 18.43
C ASN A 126 -12.10 -3.17 18.93
N ALA A 127 -11.85 -3.56 20.18
CA ALA A 127 -12.47 -4.74 20.75
C ALA A 127 -13.99 -4.59 20.88
N LYS A 128 -14.48 -3.37 21.07
CA LYS A 128 -15.89 -3.07 21.19
C LYS A 128 -16.63 -3.35 19.87
N GLU A 129 -16.01 -3.00 18.75
CA GLU A 129 -16.56 -3.25 17.42
C GLU A 129 -16.12 -4.60 16.85
N GLY A 130 -15.21 -5.31 17.53
CA GLY A 130 -14.67 -6.57 17.04
C GLY A 130 -13.81 -6.43 15.80
N LEU A 131 -12.99 -5.38 15.72
CA LEU A 131 -12.17 -5.08 14.56
C LEU A 131 -10.69 -4.96 14.93
N ALA A 132 -9.83 -5.38 14.01
CA ALA A 132 -8.39 -5.15 14.10
C ALA A 132 -7.90 -4.54 12.79
N ARG A 133 -6.96 -3.62 12.90
CA ARG A 133 -6.32 -2.99 11.75
C ARG A 133 -4.87 -3.42 11.68
N TYR A 134 -4.47 -3.89 10.51
CA TYR A 134 -3.08 -4.23 10.20
C TYR A 134 -2.54 -3.18 9.24
N MET A 135 -1.34 -2.68 9.50
CA MET A 135 -0.72 -1.66 8.67
C MET A 135 0.51 -2.22 7.98
N LEU A 136 0.58 -2.03 6.68
CA LEU A 136 1.71 -2.39 5.84
C LEU A 136 2.32 -1.10 5.32
N GLN A 137 3.55 -0.80 5.75
CA GLN A 137 4.26 0.39 5.27
C GLN A 137 5.11 0.02 4.07
N CYS A 138 4.94 0.77 2.99
CA CYS A 138 5.57 0.50 1.70
C CYS A 138 6.10 1.77 1.10
N ARG A 139 6.92 1.61 0.06
CA ARG A 139 7.35 2.75 -0.75
C ARG A 139 7.55 2.36 -2.21
N VAL A 140 7.39 3.34 -3.08
CA VAL A 140 7.79 3.26 -4.48
C VAL A 140 8.99 4.18 -4.64
N VAL A 141 10.09 3.64 -5.17
CA VAL A 141 11.29 4.42 -5.50
C VAL A 141 11.27 4.65 -7.00
N TYR A 142 11.41 5.90 -7.42
CA TYR A 142 11.35 6.27 -8.83
C TYR A 142 12.34 7.37 -9.13
N PHE A 143 12.71 7.45 -10.41
CA PHE A 143 13.52 8.54 -10.94
C PHE A 143 12.61 9.51 -11.67
N GLU A 144 12.69 10.78 -11.33
CA GLU A 144 11.92 11.83 -12.00
C GLU A 144 12.87 12.73 -12.77
N LYS A 145 12.68 12.79 -14.09
CA LYS A 145 13.53 13.61 -14.97
C LYS A 145 13.27 15.08 -14.72
N GLU A 146 14.32 15.87 -14.77
CA GLU A 146 14.23 17.32 -14.75
C GLU A 146 13.62 17.79 -16.08
N ARG A 147 12.67 18.72 -16.00
CA ARG A 147 12.01 19.28 -17.16
C ARG A 147 12.69 20.53 -17.65
#